data_a4a6ef9b4116babf33b4520c97b9d47c
#
_entry.id   a4a6ef9b4116babf33b4520c97b9d47c
#
_cell.length_a   1.000
_cell.length_b   1.000
_cell.length_c   1.000
_cell.angle_alpha   90.00
_cell.angle_beta   90.00
_cell.angle_gamma   90.00
#
_symmetry.space_group_name_H-M   'P 1'
#
loop_
_entity.id
_entity.type
_entity.pdbx_description
1 polymer ?
#
loop_
_entity_poly.entity_id
_entity_poly.type
_entity_poly.pdbx_seq_one_letter_code
_entity_poly.pdbx_strand_id
1 'polypeptide(L)'
;MRESDRQSNRSHAHSRRNFLMVTASSAAVPALGRAVSAKAAPADVSTSASSDPVAFVLEINERQHRVALDVRTTLLDALREHLGLTGTKKGCDQGQCGACTVLVDGRRVLSCLTLAASVQGHSITTIEGIGGRNGELHPMQQAFIEHDAFQCGYCTPGQILSAIACVNEGHADSDAAIRESMSGNICRCGAYPNIVAAVNQAKLSMRA
;
A
#
# COMPACT_ATOMS: atom_id res chain seq x y z
N MET A 1 -18.39 -24.56 -59.34
CA MET A 1 -17.80 -23.22 -59.34
C MET A 1 -17.99 -22.68 -57.94
N ARG A 2 -16.97 -22.41 -57.07
CA ARG A 2 -15.50 -22.39 -57.15
C ARG A 2 -14.99 -22.82 -55.78
N GLU A 3 -14.15 -23.83 -55.76
CA GLU A 3 -13.13 -24.07 -54.78
C GLU A 3 -12.12 -22.93 -54.88
N SER A 4 -11.94 -22.12 -53.84
CA SER A 4 -10.74 -21.34 -53.52
C SER A 4 -11.07 -20.45 -52.32
N ASP A 5 -10.57 -20.80 -51.17
CA ASP A 5 -9.98 -19.94 -50.14
C ASP A 5 -9.85 -20.70 -48.81
N ARG A 6 -9.08 -21.80 -48.87
CA ARG A 6 -8.52 -22.44 -47.67
C ARG A 6 -7.00 -22.34 -47.75
N GLN A 7 -6.49 -21.17 -47.51
CA GLN A 7 -5.05 -21.04 -47.19
C GLN A 7 -4.81 -19.84 -46.27
N SER A 8 -3.99 -20.13 -45.27
CA SER A 8 -3.30 -19.14 -44.41
C SER A 8 -4.00 -18.73 -43.11
N ASN A 9 -3.92 -19.64 -42.13
CA ASN A 9 -3.62 -19.21 -40.76
C ASN A 9 -2.80 -20.32 -40.05
N ARG A 10 -1.52 -20.44 -40.39
CA ARG A 10 -0.56 -21.18 -39.59
C ARG A 10 -0.03 -20.22 -38.49
N SER A 11 -0.68 -20.22 -37.37
CA SER A 11 -0.15 -19.68 -36.13
C SER A 11 1.17 -20.39 -35.81
N HIS A 12 2.25 -19.63 -35.73
CA HIS A 12 3.56 -20.11 -35.26
C HIS A 12 3.46 -20.48 -33.77
N ALA A 13 3.04 -21.69 -33.50
CA ALA A 13 3.20 -22.29 -32.17
C ALA A 13 4.69 -22.53 -31.94
N HIS A 14 5.34 -21.64 -31.22
CA HIS A 14 6.69 -21.89 -30.69
C HIS A 14 6.64 -23.05 -29.71
N SER A 15 6.99 -24.25 -30.19
CA SER A 15 7.07 -25.45 -29.37
C SER A 15 8.21 -25.29 -28.35
N ARG A 16 7.92 -25.63 -27.06
CA ARG A 16 8.93 -25.68 -25.98
C ARG A 16 10.18 -26.52 -26.35
N ARG A 17 10.04 -27.42 -27.30
CA ARG A 17 11.11 -28.28 -27.83
C ARG A 17 12.13 -27.50 -28.66
N ASN A 18 11.70 -26.46 -29.40
CA ASN A 18 12.59 -25.62 -30.21
C ASN A 18 13.39 -24.63 -29.36
N PHE A 19 12.84 -24.21 -28.21
CA PHE A 19 13.56 -23.34 -27.26
C PHE A 19 14.76 -24.05 -26.63
N LEU A 20 14.64 -25.35 -26.32
CA LEU A 20 15.74 -26.13 -25.72
C LEU A 20 16.85 -26.50 -26.73
N MET A 21 16.58 -26.52 -28.03
CA MET A 21 17.60 -26.82 -29.05
C MET A 21 18.50 -25.62 -29.38
N VAL A 22 18.03 -24.39 -29.19
CA VAL A 22 18.81 -23.17 -29.45
C VAL A 22 19.86 -22.90 -28.36
N THR A 23 19.64 -23.41 -27.14
CA THR A 23 20.56 -23.21 -26.01
C THR A 23 21.73 -24.22 -25.98
N ALA A 24 21.69 -25.29 -26.78
CA ALA A 24 22.72 -26.30 -26.81
C ALA A 24 23.87 -26.04 -27.80
N SER A 25 23.75 -25.03 -28.67
CA SER A 25 24.72 -24.78 -29.75
C SER A 25 25.77 -23.70 -29.47
N SER A 26 25.79 -23.10 -28.26
CA SER A 26 26.73 -22.02 -27.91
C SER A 26 27.90 -22.42 -27.01
N ALA A 27 28.18 -23.74 -26.88
CA ALA A 27 29.27 -24.25 -26.04
C ALA A 27 30.52 -24.64 -26.83
N ALA A 28 31.01 -23.79 -27.70
CA ALA A 28 32.36 -23.97 -28.31
C ALA A 28 32.97 -22.61 -28.68
N VAL A 29 33.37 -21.84 -27.67
CA VAL A 29 34.35 -20.76 -27.87
C VAL A 29 35.59 -21.14 -27.09
N PRO A 30 36.79 -21.27 -27.77
CA PRO A 30 38.01 -21.64 -27.06
C PRO A 30 38.42 -20.50 -26.13
N ALA A 31 38.65 -20.84 -24.87
CA ALA A 31 39.16 -19.97 -23.84
C ALA A 31 40.60 -19.55 -24.14
N LEU A 32 40.80 -18.39 -24.76
CA LEU A 32 42.04 -17.62 -24.74
C LEU A 32 41.70 -16.22 -24.17
N GLY A 33 41.39 -16.19 -22.89
CA GLY A 33 41.19 -14.98 -22.13
C GLY A 33 41.97 -15.08 -20.83
N ARG A 34 43.03 -14.27 -20.72
CA ARG A 34 43.76 -14.04 -19.47
C ARG A 34 42.75 -13.80 -18.34
N ALA A 35 42.79 -14.68 -17.36
CA ALA A 35 42.09 -14.43 -16.09
C ALA A 35 42.68 -13.18 -15.45
N VAL A 36 42.02 -12.05 -15.64
CA VAL A 36 42.20 -10.86 -14.77
C VAL A 36 41.50 -11.21 -13.46
N SER A 37 42.28 -11.75 -12.51
CA SER A 37 41.83 -11.93 -11.15
C SER A 37 41.64 -10.55 -10.54
N ALA A 38 40.47 -9.96 -10.72
CA ALA A 38 40.06 -8.78 -9.99
C ALA A 38 39.84 -9.23 -8.54
N LYS A 39 40.87 -9.08 -7.71
CA LYS A 39 40.75 -9.21 -6.27
C LYS A 39 39.90 -8.06 -5.82
N ALA A 40 38.58 -8.26 -5.75
CA ALA A 40 37.68 -7.32 -5.09
C ALA A 40 38.10 -7.26 -3.64
N ALA A 41 38.71 -6.14 -3.26
CA ALA A 41 38.92 -5.84 -1.84
C ALA A 41 37.52 -5.79 -1.20
N PRO A 42 37.33 -6.40 -0.03
CA PRO A 42 36.10 -6.19 0.71
C PRO A 42 35.98 -4.68 0.96
N ALA A 43 34.96 -4.05 0.42
CA ALA A 43 34.61 -2.72 0.82
C ALA A 43 34.19 -2.84 2.29
N ASP A 44 34.99 -2.27 3.20
CA ASP A 44 34.57 -2.03 4.57
C ASP A 44 33.37 -1.09 4.49
N VAL A 45 32.19 -1.67 4.38
CA VAL A 45 30.93 -0.97 4.63
C VAL A 45 30.88 -0.76 6.14
N SER A 46 31.51 0.33 6.60
CA SER A 46 31.33 0.84 7.95
C SER A 46 29.86 1.25 8.08
N THR A 47 29.01 0.29 8.41
CA THR A 47 27.60 0.49 8.73
C THR A 47 27.45 1.04 10.16
N SER A 48 28.07 2.16 10.46
CA SER A 48 27.80 2.93 11.68
C SER A 48 27.43 4.36 11.33
N ALA A 49 26.44 4.53 10.45
CA ALA A 49 25.69 5.76 10.44
C ALA A 49 24.61 5.65 11.53
N SER A 50 24.99 5.75 12.81
CA SER A 50 24.09 6.17 13.86
C SER A 50 23.70 7.60 13.52
N SER A 51 22.58 7.79 12.82
CA SER A 51 22.03 9.12 12.69
C SER A 51 21.51 9.51 14.06
N ASP A 52 22.06 10.58 14.64
CA ASP A 52 21.54 11.12 15.89
C ASP A 52 20.04 11.43 15.71
N PRO A 53 19.22 11.12 16.72
CA PRO A 53 17.79 11.40 16.63
C PRO A 53 17.55 12.90 16.41
N VAL A 54 16.74 13.24 15.44
CA VAL A 54 16.33 14.62 15.16
C VAL A 54 14.98 14.87 15.83
N ALA A 55 14.88 15.96 16.57
CA ALA A 55 13.65 16.37 17.23
C ALA A 55 12.75 17.12 16.23
N PHE A 56 11.48 16.70 16.13
CA PHE A 56 10.44 17.37 15.34
C PHE A 56 9.07 17.17 15.96
N VAL A 57 8.07 17.88 15.43
CA VAL A 57 6.69 17.85 15.93
C VAL A 57 5.79 17.29 14.85
N LEU A 58 4.97 16.31 15.22
CA LEU A 58 3.90 15.75 14.38
C LEU A 58 2.55 16.20 14.95
N GLU A 59 1.68 16.68 14.10
CA GLU A 59 0.28 16.94 14.44
C GLU A 59 -0.55 15.71 14.06
N ILE A 60 -1.00 14.96 15.07
CA ILE A 60 -1.73 13.70 14.87
C ILE A 60 -3.04 13.77 15.66
N ASN A 61 -4.16 13.56 14.96
CA ASN A 61 -5.49 13.58 15.55
C ASN A 61 -5.73 14.86 16.39
N GLU A 62 -5.44 16.02 15.79
CA GLU A 62 -5.56 17.35 16.41
C GLU A 62 -4.66 17.57 17.65
N ARG A 63 -3.63 16.74 17.85
CA ARG A 63 -2.68 16.85 18.97
C ARG A 63 -1.26 16.92 18.46
N GLN A 64 -0.45 17.77 19.12
CA GLN A 64 0.97 17.87 18.83
C GLN A 64 1.76 16.83 19.63
N HIS A 65 2.57 16.06 18.92
CA HIS A 65 3.48 15.06 19.48
C HIS A 65 4.92 15.45 19.18
N ARG A 66 5.71 15.73 20.24
CA ARG A 66 7.15 15.97 20.11
C ARG A 66 7.85 14.61 20.10
N VAL A 67 8.61 14.33 19.06
CA VAL A 67 9.37 13.09 18.89
C VAL A 67 10.83 13.40 18.57
N ALA A 68 11.72 12.50 18.97
CA ALA A 68 13.13 12.51 18.55
C ALA A 68 13.42 11.17 17.90
N LEU A 69 13.53 11.15 16.58
CA LEU A 69 13.61 9.93 15.77
C LEU A 69 14.73 10.05 14.73
N ASP A 70 15.23 8.91 14.28
CA ASP A 70 16.03 8.84 13.06
C ASP A 70 15.20 9.38 11.89
N VAL A 71 15.78 10.24 11.05
CA VAL A 71 15.10 10.84 9.90
C VAL A 71 14.60 9.81 8.88
N ARG A 72 15.14 8.59 8.93
CA ARG A 72 14.71 7.45 8.09
C ARG A 72 13.49 6.71 8.65
N THR A 73 13.03 7.05 9.87
CA THR A 73 11.86 6.41 10.49
C THR A 73 10.63 6.68 9.65
N THR A 74 9.92 5.60 9.28
CA THR A 74 8.65 5.71 8.56
C THR A 74 7.58 6.32 9.46
N LEU A 75 6.58 6.96 8.86
CA LEU A 75 5.42 7.43 9.61
C LEU A 75 4.71 6.27 10.30
N LEU A 76 4.64 5.11 9.66
CA LEU A 76 4.06 3.91 10.25
C LEU A 76 4.76 3.50 11.54
N ASP A 77 6.09 3.45 11.54
CA ASP A 77 6.86 3.08 12.73
C ASP A 77 6.78 4.17 13.81
N ALA A 78 6.80 5.45 13.43
CA ALA A 78 6.61 6.55 14.36
C ALA A 78 5.25 6.45 15.08
N LEU A 79 4.16 6.18 14.34
CA LEU A 79 2.83 6.01 14.92
C LEU A 79 2.76 4.81 15.87
N ARG A 80 3.24 3.64 15.43
CA ARG A 80 3.06 2.39 16.15
C ARG A 80 4.04 2.17 17.29
N GLU A 81 5.34 2.34 16.99
CA GLU A 81 6.42 1.92 17.92
C GLU A 81 6.80 3.04 18.87
N HIS A 82 6.62 4.31 18.47
CA HIS A 82 7.03 5.45 19.30
C HIS A 82 5.85 6.16 19.97
N LEU A 83 4.70 6.22 19.32
CA LEU A 83 3.51 6.92 19.84
C LEU A 83 2.41 5.98 20.35
N GLY A 84 2.54 4.68 20.15
CA GLY A 84 1.56 3.69 20.61
C GLY A 84 0.21 3.73 19.86
N LEU A 85 0.13 4.44 18.73
CA LEU A 85 -1.06 4.48 17.87
C LEU A 85 -1.09 3.25 16.96
N THR A 86 -1.50 2.11 17.51
CA THR A 86 -1.39 0.80 16.88
C THR A 86 -2.55 0.45 15.95
N GLY A 87 -3.54 1.32 15.81
CA GLY A 87 -4.65 1.15 14.89
C GLY A 87 -4.22 1.08 13.44
N THR A 88 -3.26 1.91 13.03
CA THR A 88 -2.59 1.79 11.72
C THR A 88 -1.76 0.51 11.66
N LYS A 89 -1.95 -0.34 10.65
CA LYS A 89 -1.39 -1.71 10.63
C LYS A 89 -0.19 -1.85 9.69
N LYS A 90 0.83 -2.57 10.17
CA LYS A 90 1.98 -2.97 9.36
C LYS A 90 1.68 -4.32 8.68
N GLY A 91 1.24 -4.29 7.41
CA GLY A 91 0.97 -5.47 6.60
C GLY A 91 2.20 -5.85 5.76
N CYS A 92 2.31 -5.32 4.54
CA CYS A 92 3.40 -5.63 3.62
C CYS A 92 4.69 -4.82 3.86
N ASP A 93 4.59 -3.66 4.49
CA ASP A 93 5.67 -2.70 4.74
C ASP A 93 6.40 -2.20 3.47
N GLN A 94 5.73 -2.28 2.33
CA GLN A 94 6.29 -1.94 1.01
C GLN A 94 5.24 -1.31 0.06
N GLY A 95 4.19 -0.71 0.60
CA GLY A 95 3.23 0.06 -0.17
C GLY A 95 2.18 -0.73 -0.97
N GLN A 96 2.08 -2.07 -0.82
CA GLN A 96 1.23 -2.90 -1.68
C GLN A 96 -0.16 -3.20 -1.12
N CYS A 97 -0.36 -3.15 0.20
CA CYS A 97 -1.57 -3.71 0.81
C CYS A 97 -2.57 -2.68 1.35
N GLY A 98 -2.18 -1.44 1.52
CA GLY A 98 -3.03 -0.37 2.05
C GLY A 98 -3.42 -0.48 3.53
N ALA A 99 -2.96 -1.50 4.28
CA ALA A 99 -3.31 -1.65 5.70
C ALA A 99 -2.76 -0.52 6.58
N CYS A 100 -1.73 0.17 6.11
CA CYS A 100 -1.08 1.30 6.77
C CYS A 100 -1.61 2.67 6.33
N THR A 101 -2.71 2.74 5.59
CA THR A 101 -3.29 4.01 5.13
C THR A 101 -3.62 4.91 6.32
N VAL A 102 -3.18 6.16 6.22
CA VAL A 102 -3.56 7.31 7.07
C VAL A 102 -4.01 8.46 6.18
N LEU A 103 -4.60 9.49 6.76
CA LEU A 103 -4.87 10.73 6.01
C LEU A 103 -3.85 11.79 6.43
N VAL A 104 -3.22 12.41 5.43
CA VAL A 104 -2.35 13.59 5.62
C VAL A 104 -3.03 14.74 4.88
N ASP A 105 -3.42 15.78 5.61
CA ASP A 105 -4.24 16.88 5.09
C ASP A 105 -5.48 16.38 4.33
N GLY A 106 -6.13 15.35 4.87
CA GLY A 106 -7.33 14.72 4.30
C GLY A 106 -7.09 13.79 3.11
N ARG A 107 -5.85 13.63 2.65
CA ARG A 107 -5.49 12.77 1.49
C ARG A 107 -4.91 11.43 1.94
N ARG A 108 -5.26 10.37 1.25
CA ARG A 108 -4.74 9.01 1.52
C ARG A 108 -3.24 8.93 1.32
N VAL A 109 -2.54 8.44 2.33
CA VAL A 109 -1.09 8.25 2.31
C VAL A 109 -0.75 6.87 2.89
N LEU A 110 0.19 6.18 2.26
CA LEU A 110 0.73 4.91 2.78
C LEU A 110 1.86 5.22 3.76
N SER A 111 1.58 5.13 5.05
CA SER A 111 2.51 5.51 6.10
C SER A 111 3.81 4.69 6.13
N CYS A 112 3.81 3.46 5.57
CA CYS A 112 5.03 2.65 5.44
C CYS A 112 6.02 3.18 4.39
N LEU A 113 5.57 4.00 3.43
CA LEU A 113 6.41 4.62 2.41
C LEU A 113 6.64 6.13 2.64
N THR A 114 6.15 6.65 3.76
CA THR A 114 6.25 8.07 4.12
C THR A 114 7.19 8.21 5.29
N LEU A 115 8.18 9.08 5.20
CA LEU A 115 9.05 9.39 6.34
C LEU A 115 8.32 10.28 7.34
N ALA A 116 8.45 9.99 8.64
CA ALA A 116 7.84 10.80 9.69
C ALA A 116 8.28 12.27 9.61
N ALA A 117 9.54 12.50 9.34
CA ALA A 117 10.10 13.85 9.23
C ALA A 117 9.51 14.65 8.05
N SER A 118 9.06 13.98 6.97
CA SER A 118 8.53 14.65 5.77
C SER A 118 7.11 15.20 5.93
N VAL A 119 6.40 14.78 6.97
CA VAL A 119 5.03 15.21 7.26
C VAL A 119 4.95 16.20 8.44
N GLN A 120 6.08 16.76 8.85
CA GLN A 120 6.10 17.84 9.82
C GLN A 120 5.34 19.05 9.27
N GLY A 121 4.42 19.62 10.08
CA GLY A 121 3.59 20.74 9.68
C GLY A 121 2.33 20.37 8.90
N HIS A 122 2.11 19.05 8.68
CA HIS A 122 0.89 18.53 8.09
C HIS A 122 -0.01 17.89 9.16
N SER A 123 -1.32 17.94 8.95
CA SER A 123 -2.31 17.30 9.82
C SER A 123 -2.43 15.81 9.47
N ILE A 124 -2.15 14.94 10.44
CA ILE A 124 -2.21 13.49 10.27
C ILE A 124 -3.44 12.95 11.00
N THR A 125 -4.31 12.23 10.28
CA THR A 125 -5.46 11.55 10.88
C THR A 125 -5.27 10.05 10.78
N THR A 126 -5.32 9.37 11.92
CA THR A 126 -5.32 7.91 12.03
C THR A 126 -6.71 7.40 12.39
N ILE A 127 -6.89 6.08 12.41
CA ILE A 127 -8.19 5.47 12.75
C ILE A 127 -8.67 5.84 14.16
N GLU A 128 -7.75 6.12 15.07
CA GLU A 128 -8.05 6.53 16.43
C GLU A 128 -8.65 7.95 16.49
N GLY A 129 -8.42 8.76 15.48
CA GLY A 129 -8.84 10.17 15.45
C GLY A 129 -10.12 10.47 14.69
N ILE A 130 -10.75 9.48 14.05
CA ILE A 130 -11.96 9.75 13.23
C ILE A 130 -13.27 9.67 14.03
N GLY A 131 -13.26 9.06 15.22
CA GLY A 131 -14.44 8.99 16.09
C GLY A 131 -14.75 10.30 16.79
N GLY A 132 -15.99 10.48 17.21
CA GLY A 132 -16.39 11.62 18.04
C GLY A 132 -15.73 11.63 19.41
N ARG A 133 -15.61 12.82 20.02
CA ARG A 133 -14.97 13.00 21.34
C ARG A 133 -15.65 12.24 22.47
N ASN A 134 -16.93 11.92 22.30
CA ASN A 134 -17.73 11.17 23.27
C ASN A 134 -17.76 9.66 23.01
N GLY A 135 -16.87 9.12 22.18
CA GLY A 135 -16.89 7.72 21.78
C GLY A 135 -17.88 7.38 20.67
N GLU A 136 -18.45 8.38 20.03
CA GLU A 136 -19.31 8.19 18.87
C GLU A 136 -18.50 7.67 17.68
N LEU A 137 -19.05 6.66 17.01
CA LEU A 137 -18.42 6.13 15.81
C LEU A 137 -18.61 7.08 14.63
N HIS A 138 -17.57 7.20 13.80
CA HIS A 138 -17.71 7.84 12.51
C HIS A 138 -18.73 7.06 11.64
N PRO A 139 -19.55 7.72 10.79
CA PRO A 139 -20.54 7.02 9.94
C PRO A 139 -19.96 5.86 9.15
N MET A 140 -18.71 5.98 8.67
CA MET A 140 -18.02 4.88 7.98
C MET A 140 -17.71 3.70 8.92
N GLN A 141 -17.32 3.95 10.17
CA GLN A 141 -17.10 2.88 11.16
C GLN A 141 -18.40 2.14 11.47
N GLN A 142 -19.48 2.89 11.66
CA GLN A 142 -20.80 2.34 11.90
C GLN A 142 -21.26 1.45 10.73
N ALA A 143 -21.14 1.94 9.51
CA ALA A 143 -21.50 1.19 8.31
C ALA A 143 -20.68 -0.11 8.15
N PHE A 144 -19.38 -0.07 8.49
CA PHE A 144 -18.53 -1.27 8.47
C PHE A 144 -19.01 -2.33 9.44
N ILE A 145 -19.54 -1.94 10.61
CA ILE A 145 -20.12 -2.86 11.60
C ILE A 145 -21.44 -3.42 11.06
N GLU A 146 -22.33 -2.57 10.57
CA GLU A 146 -23.68 -2.95 10.10
C GLU A 146 -23.66 -3.88 8.89
N HIS A 147 -22.63 -3.78 8.05
CA HIS A 147 -22.47 -4.60 6.86
C HIS A 147 -21.50 -5.77 7.02
N ASP A 148 -20.99 -6.05 8.22
CA ASP A 148 -19.94 -7.06 8.43
C ASP A 148 -18.76 -6.88 7.44
N ALA A 149 -18.35 -5.61 7.21
CA ALA A 149 -17.35 -5.25 6.22
C ALA A 149 -15.91 -5.63 6.63
N PHE A 150 -15.76 -6.56 7.56
CA PHE A 150 -14.49 -7.11 8.04
C PHE A 150 -14.68 -8.51 8.62
N GLN A 151 -13.58 -9.27 8.73
CA GLN A 151 -13.53 -10.53 9.49
C GLN A 151 -12.42 -10.47 10.53
N CYS A 152 -11.15 -10.64 10.13
CA CYS A 152 -10.03 -10.57 11.06
C CYS A 152 -9.74 -9.15 11.59
N GLY A 153 -10.26 -8.11 10.96
CA GLY A 153 -10.08 -6.71 11.37
C GLY A 153 -8.72 -6.09 11.01
N TYR A 154 -7.75 -6.87 10.49
CA TYR A 154 -6.39 -6.36 10.30
C TYR A 154 -6.30 -5.24 9.27
N CYS A 155 -6.94 -5.36 8.11
CA CYS A 155 -6.95 -4.32 7.08
C CYS A 155 -7.98 -3.21 7.34
N THR A 156 -8.89 -3.41 8.31
CA THR A 156 -10.07 -2.56 8.51
C THR A 156 -9.73 -1.09 8.76
N PRO A 157 -8.74 -0.71 9.57
CA PRO A 157 -8.38 0.70 9.73
C PRO A 157 -8.00 1.38 8.43
N GLY A 158 -7.17 0.74 7.62
CA GLY A 158 -6.79 1.25 6.30
C GLY A 158 -7.95 1.29 5.32
N GLN A 159 -8.84 0.29 5.33
CA GLN A 159 -10.05 0.26 4.52
C GLN A 159 -10.99 1.44 4.87
N ILE A 160 -11.23 1.69 6.14
CA ILE A 160 -12.10 2.77 6.61
C ILE A 160 -11.55 4.14 6.20
N LEU A 161 -10.26 4.41 6.44
CA LEU A 161 -9.66 5.69 6.06
C LEU A 161 -9.64 5.90 4.54
N SER A 162 -9.36 4.84 3.78
CA SER A 162 -9.44 4.89 2.32
C SER A 162 -10.87 5.10 1.82
N ALA A 163 -11.86 4.52 2.49
CA ALA A 163 -13.26 4.69 2.14
C ALA A 163 -13.76 6.12 2.43
N ILE A 164 -13.34 6.71 3.55
CA ILE A 164 -13.61 8.13 3.86
C ILE A 164 -13.05 9.03 2.77
N ALA A 165 -11.78 8.82 2.39
CA ALA A 165 -11.16 9.59 1.32
C ALA A 165 -11.85 9.35 -0.03
N CYS A 166 -12.24 8.11 -0.36
CA CYS A 166 -13.00 7.78 -1.57
C CYS A 166 -14.29 8.61 -1.69
N VAL A 167 -15.03 8.77 -0.58
CA VAL A 167 -16.25 9.60 -0.54
C VAL A 167 -15.91 11.07 -0.70
N ASN A 168 -14.90 11.57 0.02
CA ASN A 168 -14.49 12.99 0.00
C ASN A 168 -13.91 13.42 -1.35
N GLU A 169 -13.23 12.51 -2.04
CA GLU A 169 -12.67 12.69 -3.39
C GLU A 169 -13.74 12.60 -4.51
N GLY A 170 -14.99 12.24 -4.17
CA GLY A 170 -16.07 12.09 -5.15
C GLY A 170 -16.05 10.77 -5.93
N HIS A 171 -15.28 9.77 -5.49
CA HIS A 171 -15.15 8.49 -6.19
C HIS A 171 -16.13 7.41 -5.72
N ALA A 172 -17.19 7.79 -4.99
CA ALA A 172 -18.19 6.86 -4.45
C ALA A 172 -19.53 6.87 -5.23
N ASP A 173 -19.54 7.26 -6.51
CA ASP A 173 -20.78 7.43 -7.27
C ASP A 173 -21.40 6.09 -7.73
N SER A 174 -20.59 5.05 -7.89
CA SER A 174 -21.05 3.71 -8.27
C SER A 174 -20.19 2.64 -7.56
N ASP A 175 -20.71 1.41 -7.51
CA ASP A 175 -19.98 0.26 -7.01
C ASP A 175 -18.66 0.02 -7.76
N ALA A 176 -18.66 0.28 -9.07
CA ALA A 176 -17.46 0.13 -9.88
C ALA A 176 -16.41 1.20 -9.51
N ALA A 177 -16.83 2.45 -9.35
CA ALA A 177 -15.94 3.53 -8.93
C ALA A 177 -15.38 3.30 -7.52
N ILE A 178 -16.21 2.80 -6.58
CA ILE A 178 -15.75 2.42 -5.24
C ILE A 178 -14.69 1.31 -5.33
N ARG A 179 -14.93 0.23 -6.09
CA ARG A 179 -13.95 -0.87 -6.24
C ARG A 179 -12.65 -0.39 -6.83
N GLU A 180 -12.70 0.45 -7.84
CA GLU A 180 -11.51 1.05 -8.47
C GLU A 180 -10.74 1.91 -7.45
N SER A 181 -11.42 2.85 -6.79
CA SER A 181 -10.81 3.75 -5.82
C SER A 181 -10.23 3.02 -4.60
N MET A 182 -10.82 1.88 -4.21
CA MET A 182 -10.39 1.04 -3.09
C MET A 182 -9.43 -0.07 -3.46
N SER A 183 -9.04 -0.21 -4.73
CA SER A 183 -8.24 -1.34 -5.25
C SER A 183 -6.86 -1.48 -4.58
N GLY A 184 -6.30 -0.38 -4.06
CA GLY A 184 -5.05 -0.37 -3.31
C GLY A 184 -5.14 -0.94 -1.88
N ASN A 185 -6.34 -1.27 -1.39
CA ASN A 185 -6.55 -1.79 -0.04
C ASN A 185 -6.94 -3.28 -0.09
N ILE A 186 -6.00 -4.16 0.26
CA ILE A 186 -6.17 -5.61 0.18
C ILE A 186 -6.85 -6.15 1.44
N CYS A 187 -7.92 -6.93 1.25
CA CYS A 187 -8.57 -7.72 2.29
C CYS A 187 -8.37 -9.21 2.04
N ARG A 188 -7.52 -9.88 2.84
CA ARG A 188 -7.24 -11.32 2.66
C ARG A 188 -8.46 -12.20 2.98
N CYS A 189 -9.38 -11.72 3.80
CA CYS A 189 -10.64 -12.41 4.12
C CYS A 189 -11.71 -12.28 3.03
N GLY A 190 -11.50 -11.40 2.05
CA GLY A 190 -12.41 -11.26 0.91
C GLY A 190 -13.69 -10.47 1.20
N ALA A 191 -13.72 -9.59 2.21
CA ALA A 191 -14.91 -8.82 2.59
C ALA A 191 -15.29 -7.70 1.59
N TYR A 192 -14.77 -7.72 0.36
CA TYR A 192 -14.95 -6.64 -0.63
C TYR A 192 -16.41 -6.28 -0.93
N PRO A 193 -17.36 -7.23 -1.12
CA PRO A 193 -18.75 -6.86 -1.36
C PRO A 193 -19.35 -6.06 -0.20
N ASN A 194 -19.05 -6.47 1.04
CA ASN A 194 -19.54 -5.83 2.25
C ASN A 194 -18.90 -4.44 2.45
N ILE A 195 -17.62 -4.29 2.12
CA ILE A 195 -16.93 -2.99 2.12
C ILE A 195 -17.61 -2.02 1.16
N VAL A 196 -17.93 -2.46 -0.07
CA VAL A 196 -18.64 -1.63 -1.05
C VAL A 196 -20.02 -1.23 -0.53
N ALA A 197 -20.76 -2.15 0.09
CA ALA A 197 -22.06 -1.87 0.70
C ALA A 197 -21.93 -0.84 1.84
N ALA A 198 -20.96 -0.99 2.72
CA ALA A 198 -20.68 -0.04 3.80
C ALA A 198 -20.36 1.36 3.28
N VAL A 199 -19.53 1.49 2.23
CA VAL A 199 -19.23 2.79 1.61
C VAL A 199 -20.48 3.43 1.02
N ASN A 200 -21.33 2.64 0.34
CA ASN A 200 -22.59 3.12 -0.22
C ASN A 200 -23.54 3.66 0.85
N GLN A 201 -23.60 3.03 2.01
CA GLN A 201 -24.41 3.52 3.14
C GLN A 201 -23.80 4.79 3.74
N ALA A 202 -22.52 4.74 4.10
CA ALA A 202 -21.86 5.82 4.84
C ALA A 202 -21.82 7.13 4.04
N LYS A 203 -21.68 7.07 2.69
CA LYS A 203 -21.64 8.29 1.85
C LYS A 203 -22.89 9.15 1.98
N LEU A 204 -24.04 8.55 2.29
CA LEU A 204 -25.30 9.31 2.46
C LEU A 204 -25.27 10.20 3.70
N SER A 205 -24.70 9.69 4.81
CA SER A 205 -24.55 10.43 6.07
C SER A 205 -23.37 11.40 6.05
N MET A 206 -22.35 11.14 5.22
CA MET A 206 -21.16 12.00 5.11
C MET A 206 -21.36 13.22 4.19
N ARG A 207 -22.34 13.17 3.28
CA ARG A 207 -22.68 14.26 2.34
C ARG A 207 -23.82 15.14 2.85
N ALA A 208 -24.49 14.76 3.93
CA ALA A 208 -25.57 15.51 4.57
C ALA A 208 -25.01 16.58 5.50
#